data_4c0374018c1239905366ad51d2848fb5
#
_entry.id   4c0374018c1239905366ad51d2848fb5
#
_cell.length_a   1.000
_cell.length_b   1.000
_cell.length_c   1.000
_cell.angle_alpha   90.00
_cell.angle_beta   90.00
_cell.angle_gamma   90.00
#
_symmetry.space_group_name_H-M   'P 1'
#
loop_
_entity.id
_entity.type
_entity.pdbx_description
1 polymer ?
#
loop_
_entity_poly.entity_id
_entity_poly.type
_entity_poly.pdbx_seq_one_letter_code
_entity_poly.pdbx_strand_id
1 'polypeptide(L)'
;MKICIIKLSAMGDIIHAMVGLQFIKKAFPDSTIDWIVEDSFKGVLENNKDIDHILPINLKSIKNKKSEILTQYKLLSQYAKNNYDVVIDAQGLLKSAIASWLVGNRVVGSYIVGFDTDSIREKIASFFYDKKVYIPYSKNVIDRNIKVLCDSLGIKVSKEDILTKKPFLITDKQSSDMNSDLNIIFVVGASKPNKIYPKEKFLEIAERLKENILVVWGNKEEYETALWLSKNSDFITLDEKGTLDDLKYKIEHSKLVIGGDTGPTHMAWGLNIPSIMIFGNTPHSRNTYETVINKIIKSDSFVDPLKLDKSDFSIENIKASEVVKIAKELLR
;
A
#
# COMPACT_ATOMS: atom_id res chain seq x y z
N MET A 1 -17.94 13.51 14.68
CA MET A 1 -18.28 12.36 13.82
C MET A 1 -17.26 11.26 14.02
N LYS A 2 -17.72 10.03 14.30
CA LYS A 2 -16.84 8.85 14.48
C LYS A 2 -16.89 8.00 13.21
N ILE A 3 -15.74 7.82 12.59
CA ILE A 3 -15.58 7.10 11.33
C ILE A 3 -14.77 5.83 11.59
N CYS A 4 -15.22 4.68 11.10
CA CYS A 4 -14.44 3.47 11.05
C CYS A 4 -14.09 3.13 9.59
N ILE A 5 -12.82 3.05 9.28
CA ILE A 5 -12.34 2.63 7.96
C ILE A 5 -11.92 1.16 8.04
N ILE A 6 -12.35 0.34 7.08
CA ILE A 6 -11.93 -1.05 6.95
C ILE A 6 -11.13 -1.21 5.67
N LYS A 7 -9.82 -1.38 5.84
CA LYS A 7 -8.89 -1.73 4.77
C LYS A 7 -7.84 -2.68 5.31
N LEU A 8 -8.04 -3.97 5.04
CA LEU A 8 -7.34 -5.05 5.73
C LEU A 8 -5.96 -5.35 5.16
N SER A 9 -5.83 -5.29 3.83
CA SER A 9 -4.65 -5.76 3.08
C SER A 9 -4.77 -5.37 1.59
N ALA A 10 -3.75 -5.46 0.72
CA ALA A 10 -2.37 -5.67 1.10
C ALA A 10 -1.70 -4.33 1.44
N MET A 11 -0.40 -4.35 1.77
CA MET A 11 0.34 -3.14 2.16
C MET A 11 0.15 -1.97 1.18
N GLY A 12 0.36 -2.17 -0.12
CA GLY A 12 0.17 -1.14 -1.13
C GLY A 12 -1.26 -0.60 -1.18
N ASP A 13 -2.27 -1.49 -1.07
CA ASP A 13 -3.69 -1.08 -1.04
C ASP A 13 -4.04 -0.23 0.19
N ILE A 14 -3.42 -0.51 1.34
CA ILE A 14 -3.57 0.28 2.57
C ILE A 14 -2.97 1.68 2.34
N ILE A 15 -1.74 1.75 1.82
CA ILE A 15 -1.06 3.01 1.50
C ILE A 15 -1.90 3.87 0.55
N HIS A 16 -2.44 3.27 -0.51
CA HIS A 16 -3.30 3.98 -1.45
C HIS A 16 -4.60 4.52 -0.81
N ALA A 17 -5.12 3.86 0.21
CA ALA A 17 -6.30 4.33 0.92
C ALA A 17 -5.97 5.45 1.93
N MET A 18 -4.79 5.40 2.55
CA MET A 18 -4.37 6.39 3.55
C MET A 18 -4.34 7.82 3.03
N VAL A 19 -4.14 8.02 1.72
CA VAL A 19 -4.17 9.37 1.12
C VAL A 19 -5.51 10.09 1.36
N GLY A 20 -6.61 9.35 1.54
CA GLY A 20 -7.93 9.91 1.84
C GLY A 20 -8.03 10.58 3.21
N LEU A 21 -7.20 10.17 4.18
CA LEU A 21 -7.27 10.65 5.57
C LEU A 21 -7.11 12.17 5.66
N GLN A 22 -6.10 12.74 4.98
CA GLN A 22 -5.85 14.18 5.01
C GLN A 22 -7.02 15.00 4.46
N PHE A 23 -7.79 14.47 3.50
CA PHE A 23 -8.97 15.14 2.96
C PHE A 23 -10.16 15.02 3.91
N ILE A 24 -10.31 13.88 4.59
CA ILE A 24 -11.34 13.69 5.62
C ILE A 24 -11.07 14.63 6.81
N LYS A 25 -9.85 14.65 7.34
CA LYS A 25 -9.49 15.53 8.47
C LYS A 25 -9.55 17.02 8.09
N LYS A 26 -9.25 17.39 6.84
CA LYS A 26 -9.43 18.76 6.35
C LYS A 26 -10.89 19.18 6.33
N ALA A 27 -11.81 18.28 5.95
CA ALA A 27 -13.25 18.56 5.89
C ALA A 27 -13.93 18.43 7.27
N PHE A 28 -13.46 17.51 8.10
CA PHE A 28 -14.00 17.21 9.42
C PHE A 28 -12.86 17.14 10.46
N PRO A 29 -12.28 18.29 10.88
CA PRO A 29 -11.12 18.33 11.78
C PRO A 29 -11.36 17.59 13.10
N ASP A 30 -12.57 17.69 13.66
CA ASP A 30 -12.95 17.08 14.94
C ASP A 30 -13.48 15.64 14.79
N SER A 31 -13.31 15.00 13.62
CA SER A 31 -13.70 13.61 13.45
C SER A 31 -12.72 12.69 14.16
N THR A 32 -13.24 11.61 14.75
CA THR A 32 -12.44 10.47 15.22
C THR A 32 -12.41 9.42 14.12
N ILE A 33 -11.22 8.96 13.74
CA ILE A 33 -11.02 7.96 12.70
C ILE A 33 -10.33 6.73 13.30
N ASP A 34 -11.05 5.63 13.33
CA ASP A 34 -10.51 4.32 13.68
C ASP A 34 -10.29 3.49 12.40
N TRP A 35 -9.22 2.70 12.35
CA TRP A 35 -8.89 1.91 11.18
C TRP A 35 -8.72 0.43 11.51
N ILE A 36 -9.59 -0.43 10.95
CA ILE A 36 -9.48 -1.88 11.06
C ILE A 36 -8.54 -2.43 9.97
N VAL A 37 -7.52 -3.15 10.39
CA VAL A 37 -6.43 -3.67 9.54
C VAL A 37 -6.02 -5.08 9.98
N GLU A 38 -5.50 -5.91 9.06
CA GLU A 38 -4.79 -7.16 9.43
C GLU A 38 -3.55 -6.83 10.26
N ASP A 39 -3.37 -7.51 11.39
CA ASP A 39 -2.29 -7.24 12.37
C ASP A 39 -0.90 -7.17 11.73
N SER A 40 -0.64 -7.99 10.71
CA SER A 40 0.63 -7.98 9.97
C SER A 40 0.93 -6.68 9.21
N PHE A 41 -0.04 -5.79 9.05
CA PHE A 41 0.11 -4.52 8.33
C PHE A 41 -0.11 -3.27 9.20
N LYS A 42 -0.42 -3.43 10.49
CA LYS A 42 -0.69 -2.28 11.38
C LYS A 42 0.45 -1.26 11.40
N GLY A 43 1.71 -1.71 11.33
CA GLY A 43 2.88 -0.84 11.31
C GLY A 43 2.92 0.17 10.15
N VAL A 44 2.15 -0.06 9.07
CA VAL A 44 1.99 0.94 8.00
C VAL A 44 1.24 2.18 8.51
N LEU A 45 0.25 1.98 9.39
CA LEU A 45 -0.63 3.01 9.92
C LEU A 45 -0.06 3.73 11.15
N GLU A 46 0.89 3.10 11.84
CA GLU A 46 1.49 3.62 13.08
C GLU A 46 2.08 5.03 12.86
N ASN A 47 1.95 5.86 13.90
CA ASN A 47 2.39 7.26 13.96
C ASN A 47 1.62 8.24 13.05
N ASN A 48 0.61 7.79 12.30
CA ASN A 48 -0.23 8.69 11.50
C ASN A 48 -1.21 9.44 12.40
N LYS A 49 -1.08 10.78 12.44
CA LYS A 49 -1.85 11.67 13.34
C LYS A 49 -3.33 11.81 12.93
N ASP A 50 -3.68 11.39 11.72
CA ASP A 50 -5.05 11.43 11.22
C ASP A 50 -5.85 10.17 11.63
N ILE A 51 -5.19 9.17 12.25
CA ILE A 51 -5.80 7.95 12.77
C ILE A 51 -5.79 8.01 14.30
N ASP A 52 -6.97 7.96 14.90
CA ASP A 52 -7.10 8.01 16.36
C ASP A 52 -6.83 6.64 16.98
N HIS A 53 -7.36 5.54 16.37
CA HIS A 53 -7.08 4.18 16.85
C HIS A 53 -6.85 3.21 15.69
N ILE A 54 -5.77 2.46 15.78
CA ILE A 54 -5.51 1.31 14.91
C ILE A 54 -6.12 0.07 15.57
N LEU A 55 -7.01 -0.60 14.87
CA LEU A 55 -7.79 -1.73 15.35
C LEU A 55 -7.36 -3.01 14.62
N PRO A 56 -6.33 -3.73 15.10
CA PRO A 56 -5.81 -4.90 14.40
C PRO A 56 -6.76 -6.09 14.53
N ILE A 57 -6.90 -6.86 13.44
CA ILE A 57 -7.57 -8.16 13.40
C ILE A 57 -6.71 -9.19 12.69
N ASN A 58 -6.96 -10.47 12.91
CA ASN A 58 -6.21 -11.54 12.27
C ASN A 58 -7.15 -12.56 11.61
N LEU A 59 -7.74 -12.18 10.47
CA LEU A 59 -8.61 -13.08 9.72
C LEU A 59 -7.84 -14.19 8.99
N LYS A 60 -6.52 -14.03 8.82
CA LYS A 60 -5.67 -15.08 8.23
C LYS A 60 -5.55 -16.29 9.15
N SER A 61 -5.55 -16.09 10.47
CA SER A 61 -5.46 -17.17 11.46
C SER A 61 -6.62 -18.16 11.38
N ILE A 62 -7.80 -17.70 10.95
CA ILE A 62 -9.01 -18.52 10.78
C ILE A 62 -8.77 -19.69 9.81
N LYS A 63 -7.93 -19.48 8.77
CA LYS A 63 -7.59 -20.54 7.82
C LYS A 63 -6.84 -21.70 8.46
N ASN A 64 -6.03 -21.38 9.47
CA ASN A 64 -5.19 -22.36 10.16
C ASN A 64 -5.91 -22.99 11.35
N LYS A 65 -6.77 -22.24 12.03
CA LYS A 65 -7.45 -22.67 13.26
C LYS A 65 -8.88 -22.09 13.31
N LYS A 66 -9.89 -22.94 13.08
CA LYS A 66 -11.30 -22.52 13.02
C LYS A 66 -11.81 -21.88 14.33
N SER A 67 -11.24 -22.22 15.48
CA SER A 67 -11.60 -21.60 16.78
C SER A 67 -11.31 -20.09 16.80
N GLU A 68 -10.41 -19.60 15.95
CA GLU A 68 -10.11 -18.17 15.83
C GLU A 68 -11.29 -17.35 15.29
N ILE A 69 -12.27 -17.98 14.65
CA ILE A 69 -13.51 -17.29 14.24
C ILE A 69 -14.17 -16.62 15.44
N LEU A 70 -14.30 -17.34 16.56
CA LEU A 70 -14.94 -16.80 17.76
C LEU A 70 -14.10 -15.67 18.39
N THR A 71 -12.79 -15.80 18.36
CA THR A 71 -11.86 -14.76 18.83
C THR A 71 -12.03 -13.48 18.02
N GLN A 72 -12.00 -13.59 16.68
CA GLN A 72 -12.15 -12.43 15.81
C GLN A 72 -13.56 -11.81 15.87
N TYR A 73 -14.61 -12.64 16.02
CA TYR A 73 -15.97 -12.15 16.26
C TYR A 73 -16.08 -11.34 17.55
N LYS A 74 -15.53 -11.85 18.67
CA LYS A 74 -15.52 -11.13 19.94
C LYS A 74 -14.79 -9.80 19.83
N LEU A 75 -13.65 -9.78 19.13
CA LEU A 75 -12.85 -8.59 18.92
C LEU A 75 -13.61 -7.53 18.10
N LEU A 76 -14.22 -7.92 16.97
CA LEU A 76 -15.07 -7.01 16.18
C LEU A 76 -16.29 -6.51 16.97
N SER A 77 -16.90 -7.37 17.80
CA SER A 77 -18.00 -6.98 18.69
C SER A 77 -17.53 -5.99 19.77
N GLN A 78 -16.27 -6.05 20.20
CA GLN A 78 -15.68 -5.06 21.08
C GLN A 78 -15.48 -3.72 20.37
N TYR A 79 -14.96 -3.73 19.15
CA TYR A 79 -14.80 -2.51 18.33
C TYR A 79 -16.13 -1.83 18.03
N ALA A 80 -17.20 -2.61 17.84
CA ALA A 80 -18.55 -2.08 17.64
C ALA A 80 -19.06 -1.20 18.81
N LYS A 81 -18.50 -1.36 20.02
CA LYS A 81 -18.88 -0.53 21.19
C LYS A 81 -18.41 0.92 21.06
N ASN A 82 -17.53 1.24 20.11
CA ASN A 82 -17.12 2.62 19.83
C ASN A 82 -18.24 3.46 19.24
N ASN A 83 -19.33 2.82 18.75
CA ASN A 83 -20.55 3.50 18.23
C ASN A 83 -20.22 4.47 17.11
N TYR A 84 -19.86 3.95 15.94
CA TYR A 84 -19.51 4.73 14.76
C TYR A 84 -20.74 5.35 14.09
N ASP A 85 -20.61 6.59 13.64
CA ASP A 85 -21.60 7.26 12.79
C ASP A 85 -21.55 6.71 11.37
N VAL A 86 -20.34 6.37 10.88
CA VAL A 86 -20.15 5.76 9.57
C VAL A 86 -19.03 4.71 9.60
N VAL A 87 -19.29 3.59 8.94
CA VAL A 87 -18.29 2.54 8.68
C VAL A 87 -18.05 2.45 7.17
N ILE A 88 -16.80 2.60 6.74
CA ILE A 88 -16.45 2.62 5.31
C ILE A 88 -15.62 1.39 4.98
N ASP A 89 -16.17 0.45 4.22
CA ASP A 89 -15.42 -0.68 3.66
C ASP A 89 -14.70 -0.29 2.36
N ALA A 90 -13.44 0.10 2.50
CA ALA A 90 -12.56 0.41 1.38
C ALA A 90 -11.86 -0.83 0.79
N GLN A 91 -12.10 -2.03 1.35
CA GLN A 91 -11.55 -3.30 0.85
C GLN A 91 -12.44 -3.93 -0.23
N GLY A 92 -13.75 -4.01 -0.02
CA GLY A 92 -14.70 -4.56 -0.96
C GLY A 92 -14.60 -6.08 -1.15
N LEU A 93 -14.35 -6.83 -0.08
CA LEU A 93 -14.36 -8.30 -0.05
C LEU A 93 -15.40 -8.79 0.96
N LEU A 94 -15.91 -10.01 0.78
CA LEU A 94 -16.91 -10.57 1.70
C LEU A 94 -16.47 -10.54 3.16
N LYS A 95 -15.21 -10.85 3.44
CA LYS A 95 -14.66 -10.83 4.79
C LYS A 95 -14.65 -9.44 5.43
N SER A 96 -14.37 -8.38 4.64
CA SER A 96 -14.40 -7.00 5.12
C SER A 96 -15.83 -6.48 5.23
N ALA A 97 -16.72 -6.89 4.33
CA ALA A 97 -18.14 -6.57 4.39
C ALA A 97 -18.82 -7.17 5.63
N ILE A 98 -18.48 -8.41 6.00
CA ILE A 98 -18.95 -9.01 7.26
C ILE A 98 -18.39 -8.24 8.47
N ALA A 99 -17.10 -7.88 8.43
CA ALA A 99 -16.51 -7.08 9.51
C ALA A 99 -17.19 -5.72 9.63
N SER A 100 -17.48 -5.03 8.52
CA SER A 100 -18.19 -3.75 8.54
C SER A 100 -19.61 -3.88 9.10
N TRP A 101 -20.31 -4.95 8.77
CA TRP A 101 -21.64 -5.23 9.30
C TRP A 101 -21.63 -5.52 10.81
N LEU A 102 -20.63 -6.27 11.30
CA LEU A 102 -20.48 -6.55 12.73
C LEU A 102 -20.15 -5.30 13.56
N VAL A 103 -19.42 -4.35 12.97
CA VAL A 103 -18.95 -3.13 13.64
C VAL A 103 -19.94 -1.98 13.50
N GLY A 104 -20.67 -1.91 12.37
CA GLY A 104 -21.63 -0.84 12.05
C GLY A 104 -23.02 -1.06 12.66
N ASN A 105 -23.94 -0.17 12.29
CA ASN A 105 -25.39 -0.24 12.60
C ASN A 105 -25.71 -0.35 14.10
N ARG A 106 -24.93 0.30 14.97
CA ARG A 106 -25.13 0.29 16.43
C ARG A 106 -25.80 1.55 16.95
N VAL A 107 -25.82 2.62 16.16
CA VAL A 107 -26.40 3.93 16.52
C VAL A 107 -27.48 4.29 15.52
N VAL A 108 -28.57 4.89 16.00
CA VAL A 108 -29.65 5.38 15.11
C VAL A 108 -29.07 6.45 14.16
N GLY A 109 -29.29 6.26 12.86
CA GLY A 109 -28.75 7.15 11.82
C GLY A 109 -27.33 6.80 11.33
N SER A 110 -26.67 5.80 11.95
CA SER A 110 -25.41 5.28 11.41
C SER A 110 -25.60 4.51 10.11
N TYR A 111 -24.56 4.42 9.28
CA TYR A 111 -24.65 3.70 8.02
C TYR A 111 -23.29 3.09 7.63
N ILE A 112 -23.37 2.02 6.83
CA ILE A 112 -22.21 1.34 6.25
C ILE A 112 -22.10 1.73 4.79
N VAL A 113 -20.88 2.13 4.38
CA VAL A 113 -20.55 2.47 2.98
C VAL A 113 -19.59 1.45 2.41
N GLY A 114 -19.78 1.11 1.15
CA GLY A 114 -18.84 0.33 0.38
C GLY A 114 -19.10 0.48 -1.12
N PHE A 115 -18.41 -0.32 -1.90
CA PHE A 115 -18.57 -0.33 -3.35
C PHE A 115 -19.86 -1.03 -3.77
N ASP A 116 -20.43 -0.63 -4.90
CA ASP A 116 -21.56 -1.35 -5.50
C ASP A 116 -21.11 -2.67 -6.17
N THR A 117 -22.09 -3.42 -6.67
CA THR A 117 -21.89 -4.75 -7.29
C THR A 117 -21.00 -4.74 -8.53
N ASP A 118 -20.96 -3.64 -9.28
CA ASP A 118 -20.21 -3.54 -10.53
C ASP A 118 -18.80 -2.98 -10.30
N SER A 119 -18.56 -2.47 -9.09
CA SER A 119 -17.28 -1.92 -8.66
C SER A 119 -16.36 -2.93 -7.95
N ILE A 120 -16.83 -4.12 -7.57
CA ILE A 120 -16.08 -5.09 -6.78
C ILE A 120 -16.06 -6.48 -7.42
N ARG A 121 -15.04 -7.28 -7.03
CA ARG A 121 -14.92 -8.66 -7.52
C ARG A 121 -15.89 -9.62 -6.82
N GLU A 122 -16.08 -9.47 -5.53
CA GLU A 122 -16.97 -10.28 -4.71
C GLU A 122 -18.32 -9.58 -4.53
N LYS A 123 -19.18 -9.66 -5.56
CA LYS A 123 -20.44 -8.91 -5.65
C LYS A 123 -21.34 -9.04 -4.43
N ILE A 124 -21.31 -10.21 -3.75
CA ILE A 124 -22.08 -10.46 -2.52
C ILE A 124 -21.74 -9.47 -1.41
N ALA A 125 -20.51 -8.95 -1.36
CA ALA A 125 -20.10 -7.98 -0.34
C ALA A 125 -20.97 -6.73 -0.36
N SER A 126 -21.46 -6.29 -1.53
CA SER A 126 -22.27 -5.07 -1.64
C SER A 126 -23.63 -5.14 -0.95
N PHE A 127 -24.12 -6.34 -0.62
CA PHE A 127 -25.38 -6.50 0.11
C PHE A 127 -25.30 -6.05 1.58
N PHE A 128 -24.08 -5.94 2.11
CA PHE A 128 -23.84 -5.50 3.49
C PHE A 128 -23.77 -3.96 3.65
N TYR A 129 -23.86 -3.20 2.55
CA TYR A 129 -23.70 -1.76 2.57
C TYR A 129 -25.04 -1.03 2.43
N ASP A 130 -25.27 -0.04 3.29
CA ASP A 130 -26.44 0.84 3.22
C ASP A 130 -26.28 1.86 2.09
N LYS A 131 -25.07 2.42 1.93
CA LYS A 131 -24.71 3.31 0.82
C LYS A 131 -23.67 2.65 -0.07
N LYS A 132 -23.87 2.72 -1.39
CA LYS A 132 -23.04 2.06 -2.39
C LYS A 132 -22.43 3.07 -3.33
N VAL A 133 -21.13 2.93 -3.57
CA VAL A 133 -20.35 3.84 -4.40
C VAL A 133 -19.97 3.15 -5.68
N TYR A 134 -20.38 3.72 -6.82
CA TYR A 134 -20.00 3.24 -8.15
C TYR A 134 -18.69 3.85 -8.60
N ILE A 135 -17.75 2.98 -8.98
CA ILE A 135 -16.54 3.31 -9.74
C ILE A 135 -16.03 2.07 -10.45
N PRO A 136 -15.81 2.09 -11.77
CA PRO A 136 -15.36 0.91 -12.51
C PRO A 136 -14.13 0.24 -11.88
N TYR A 137 -14.11 -1.10 -11.86
CA TYR A 137 -13.01 -1.86 -11.28
C TYR A 137 -11.65 -1.58 -11.96
N SER A 138 -11.68 -1.23 -13.26
CA SER A 138 -10.50 -0.90 -14.07
C SER A 138 -9.88 0.48 -13.77
N LYS A 139 -10.58 1.34 -13.03
CA LYS A 139 -10.06 2.66 -12.65
C LYS A 139 -8.89 2.53 -11.66
N ASN A 140 -8.08 3.58 -11.62
CA ASN A 140 -6.93 3.64 -10.70
C ASN A 140 -7.35 3.38 -9.26
N VAL A 141 -6.57 2.59 -8.53
CA VAL A 141 -6.88 2.16 -7.16
C VAL A 141 -6.92 3.33 -6.19
N ILE A 142 -6.14 4.39 -6.43
CA ILE A 142 -6.13 5.60 -5.60
C ILE A 142 -7.45 6.34 -5.80
N ASP A 143 -7.90 6.53 -7.06
CA ASP A 143 -9.22 7.14 -7.36
C ASP A 143 -10.35 6.35 -6.70
N ARG A 144 -10.26 5.03 -6.74
CA ARG A 144 -11.26 4.15 -6.12
C ARG A 144 -11.32 4.32 -4.62
N ASN A 145 -10.17 4.40 -3.95
CA ASN A 145 -10.11 4.63 -2.51
C ASN A 145 -10.63 6.03 -2.16
N ILE A 146 -10.21 7.07 -2.89
CA ILE A 146 -10.75 8.44 -2.71
C ILE A 146 -12.27 8.46 -2.89
N LYS A 147 -12.77 7.80 -3.93
CA LYS A 147 -14.22 7.74 -4.20
C LYS A 147 -15.00 7.15 -3.03
N VAL A 148 -14.58 6.00 -2.50
CA VAL A 148 -15.30 5.35 -1.41
C VAL A 148 -15.11 6.05 -0.06
N LEU A 149 -13.94 6.63 0.20
CA LEU A 149 -13.63 7.29 1.47
C LEU A 149 -14.19 8.73 1.52
N CYS A 150 -14.02 9.49 0.46
CA CYS A 150 -14.30 10.93 0.45
C CYS A 150 -15.69 11.27 -0.10
N ASP A 151 -16.05 10.75 -1.29
CA ASP A 151 -17.37 11.07 -1.88
C ASP A 151 -18.53 10.59 -1.00
N SER A 152 -18.36 9.46 -0.30
CA SER A 152 -19.38 8.93 0.62
C SER A 152 -19.68 9.88 1.80
N LEU A 153 -18.73 10.74 2.12
CA LEU A 153 -18.82 11.78 3.14
C LEU A 153 -19.15 13.16 2.55
N GLY A 154 -19.39 13.24 1.23
CA GLY A 154 -19.68 14.51 0.55
C GLY A 154 -18.43 15.35 0.23
N ILE A 155 -17.21 14.79 0.40
CA ILE A 155 -15.95 15.47 0.15
C ILE A 155 -15.58 15.26 -1.32
N LYS A 156 -15.40 16.34 -2.06
CA LYS A 156 -14.87 16.30 -3.44
C LYS A 156 -13.35 16.45 -3.43
N VAL A 157 -12.67 15.49 -4.02
CA VAL A 157 -11.20 15.50 -4.16
C VAL A 157 -10.87 15.42 -5.64
N SER A 158 -10.13 16.39 -6.15
CA SER A 158 -9.66 16.42 -7.52
C SER A 158 -8.38 15.57 -7.70
N LYS A 159 -8.03 15.28 -8.94
CA LYS A 159 -6.74 14.63 -9.24
C LYS A 159 -5.56 15.51 -8.82
N GLU A 160 -5.68 16.81 -8.94
CA GLU A 160 -4.65 17.78 -8.53
C GLU A 160 -4.42 17.72 -7.02
N ASP A 161 -5.49 17.64 -6.22
CA ASP A 161 -5.37 17.47 -4.77
C ASP A 161 -4.59 16.20 -4.40
N ILE A 162 -4.79 15.10 -5.16
CA ILE A 162 -4.07 13.85 -4.92
C ILE A 162 -2.59 13.99 -5.32
N LEU A 163 -2.30 14.65 -6.44
CA LEU A 163 -0.93 14.85 -6.92
C LEU A 163 -0.12 15.80 -6.03
N THR A 164 -0.79 16.76 -5.38
CA THR A 164 -0.18 17.74 -4.46
C THR A 164 -0.33 17.35 -2.98
N LYS A 165 -0.68 16.09 -2.71
CA LYS A 165 -0.83 15.55 -1.35
C LYS A 165 0.42 15.79 -0.50
N LYS A 166 0.22 15.98 0.80
CA LYS A 166 1.32 15.93 1.77
C LYS A 166 1.78 14.48 2.00
N PRO A 167 3.04 14.25 2.44
CA PRO A 167 3.43 12.96 3.00
C PRO A 167 2.46 12.53 4.10
N PHE A 168 2.06 11.26 4.07
CA PHE A 168 1.06 10.74 5.01
C PHE A 168 1.49 9.43 5.69
N LEU A 169 2.65 8.92 5.37
CA LEU A 169 3.32 7.89 6.17
C LEU A 169 4.26 8.63 7.13
N ILE A 170 4.19 8.26 8.40
CA ILE A 170 4.93 8.95 9.47
C ILE A 170 5.75 7.91 10.22
N THR A 171 6.96 8.27 10.58
CA THR A 171 7.81 7.53 11.51
C THR A 171 8.14 8.39 12.72
N ASP A 172 8.33 7.79 13.88
CA ASP A 172 8.82 8.47 15.10
C ASP A 172 10.32 8.27 15.34
N LYS A 173 11.00 7.55 14.45
CA LYS A 173 12.43 7.30 14.49
C LYS A 173 13.23 8.59 14.34
N GLN A 174 14.40 8.65 15.00
CA GLN A 174 15.29 9.81 14.96
C GLN A 174 16.57 9.52 14.17
N SER A 175 17.21 10.58 13.67
CA SER A 175 18.36 10.52 12.75
C SER A 175 19.63 9.85 13.28
N SER A 176 19.72 9.50 14.56
CA SER A 176 20.85 8.77 15.14
C SER A 176 20.99 7.32 14.65
N ASP A 177 19.97 6.79 13.98
CA ASP A 177 19.82 5.35 13.73
C ASP A 177 20.21 4.95 12.29
N MET A 178 20.73 5.87 11.46
CA MET A 178 21.10 5.54 10.08
C MET A 178 22.44 6.11 9.61
N ASN A 179 23.07 5.37 8.71
CA ASN A 179 24.19 5.87 7.89
C ASN A 179 23.71 7.04 7.02
N SER A 180 24.32 8.22 7.20
CA SER A 180 23.95 9.48 6.50
C SER A 180 24.10 9.42 4.96
N ASP A 181 24.70 8.38 4.43
CA ASP A 181 25.11 8.26 3.02
C ASP A 181 24.18 7.36 2.17
N LEU A 182 23.02 6.98 2.68
CA LEU A 182 22.07 6.18 1.92
C LEU A 182 21.50 6.98 0.75
N ASN A 183 21.74 6.50 -0.48
CA ASN A 183 21.21 7.15 -1.68
C ASN A 183 20.02 6.40 -2.27
N ILE A 184 20.10 5.07 -2.37
CA ILE A 184 19.08 4.28 -3.08
C ILE A 184 18.63 3.10 -2.21
N ILE A 185 17.32 2.82 -2.26
CA ILE A 185 16.76 1.57 -1.73
C ILE A 185 16.34 0.66 -2.88
N PHE A 186 16.79 -0.59 -2.85
CA PHE A 186 16.30 -1.64 -3.71
C PHE A 186 15.24 -2.48 -2.99
N VAL A 187 14.10 -2.65 -3.65
CA VAL A 187 13.00 -3.51 -3.22
C VAL A 187 12.94 -4.71 -4.16
N VAL A 188 13.55 -5.82 -3.73
CA VAL A 188 13.77 -6.99 -4.60
C VAL A 188 12.65 -8.01 -4.59
N GLY A 189 11.69 -7.86 -3.65
CA GLY A 189 10.59 -8.80 -3.45
C GLY A 189 9.29 -8.37 -4.12
N ALA A 190 8.42 -9.36 -4.33
CA ALA A 190 7.04 -9.16 -4.71
C ALA A 190 6.15 -10.32 -4.25
N SER A 191 4.83 -10.11 -4.25
CA SER A 191 3.84 -11.10 -3.80
C SER A 191 3.70 -12.33 -4.71
N LYS A 192 4.27 -12.29 -5.92
CA LYS A 192 4.22 -13.37 -6.91
C LYS A 192 5.51 -13.42 -7.72
N PRO A 193 5.97 -14.62 -8.14
CA PRO A 193 7.22 -14.77 -8.90
C PRO A 193 7.28 -13.92 -10.17
N ASN A 194 6.20 -13.87 -10.94
CA ASN A 194 6.12 -13.12 -12.20
C ASN A 194 6.01 -11.58 -12.04
N LYS A 195 6.15 -11.08 -10.82
CA LYS A 195 6.30 -9.66 -10.49
C LYS A 195 7.70 -9.32 -9.97
N ILE A 196 8.59 -10.32 -9.86
CA ILE A 196 9.95 -10.15 -9.36
C ILE A 196 10.86 -9.76 -10.53
N TYR A 197 11.50 -8.60 -10.42
CA TYR A 197 12.53 -8.19 -11.37
C TYR A 197 13.84 -8.97 -11.08
N PRO A 198 14.56 -9.46 -12.12
CA PRO A 198 15.72 -10.32 -11.94
C PRO A 198 16.82 -9.68 -11.10
N LYS A 199 17.42 -10.45 -10.18
CA LYS A 199 18.50 -9.97 -9.31
C LYS A 199 19.74 -9.56 -10.08
N GLU A 200 20.05 -10.26 -11.20
CA GLU A 200 21.17 -9.94 -12.08
C GLU A 200 21.02 -8.52 -12.69
N LYS A 201 19.77 -8.09 -12.94
CA LYS A 201 19.50 -6.74 -13.43
C LYS A 201 19.59 -5.69 -12.33
N PHE A 202 19.22 -6.02 -11.09
CA PHE A 202 19.51 -5.16 -9.94
C PHE A 202 21.01 -4.97 -9.75
N LEU A 203 21.80 -6.04 -9.90
CA LEU A 203 23.26 -5.96 -9.86
C LEU A 203 23.80 -5.06 -10.98
N GLU A 204 23.33 -5.24 -12.22
CA GLU A 204 23.71 -4.36 -13.35
C GLU A 204 23.39 -2.88 -13.09
N ILE A 205 22.22 -2.60 -12.46
CA ILE A 205 21.84 -1.23 -12.10
C ILE A 205 22.83 -0.66 -11.09
N ALA A 206 23.18 -1.40 -10.04
CA ALA A 206 24.10 -0.97 -9.01
C ALA A 206 25.48 -0.63 -9.58
N GLU A 207 26.05 -1.54 -10.41
CA GLU A 207 27.36 -1.36 -11.04
C GLU A 207 27.44 -0.16 -12.00
N ARG A 208 26.30 0.23 -12.59
CA ARG A 208 26.19 1.40 -13.49
C ARG A 208 25.92 2.71 -12.77
N LEU A 209 25.23 2.67 -11.61
CA LEU A 209 24.93 3.86 -10.80
C LEU A 209 26.11 4.22 -9.91
N LYS A 210 26.74 3.22 -9.27
CA LYS A 210 27.85 3.37 -8.31
C LYS A 210 27.48 4.28 -7.12
N GLU A 211 26.26 4.11 -6.64
CA GLU A 211 25.70 4.81 -5.48
C GLU A 211 25.61 3.86 -4.28
N ASN A 212 25.50 4.39 -3.07
CA ASN A 212 25.27 3.58 -1.88
C ASN A 212 23.82 3.07 -1.85
N ILE A 213 23.68 1.76 -1.99
CA ILE A 213 22.37 1.08 -2.15
C ILE A 213 22.12 0.19 -0.94
N LEU A 214 20.96 0.32 -0.35
CA LEU A 214 20.44 -0.58 0.68
C LEU A 214 19.41 -1.52 0.07
N VAL A 215 19.60 -2.84 0.21
CA VAL A 215 18.60 -3.81 -0.25
C VAL A 215 17.73 -4.25 0.92
N VAL A 216 16.44 -3.88 0.87
CA VAL A 216 15.45 -4.25 1.88
C VAL A 216 14.78 -5.59 1.54
N TRP A 217 14.35 -6.32 2.58
CA TRP A 217 13.75 -7.64 2.45
C TRP A 217 12.72 -7.90 3.57
N GLY A 218 11.72 -8.74 3.30
CA GLY A 218 10.65 -9.07 4.24
C GLY A 218 10.51 -10.56 4.55
N ASN A 219 10.97 -11.45 3.65
CA ASN A 219 10.88 -12.90 3.79
C ASN A 219 12.23 -13.57 3.45
N LYS A 220 12.29 -14.90 3.58
CA LYS A 220 13.52 -15.67 3.40
C LYS A 220 14.05 -15.61 1.97
N GLU A 221 13.20 -15.73 0.97
CA GLU A 221 13.58 -15.70 -0.45
C GLU A 221 14.15 -14.33 -0.84
N GLU A 222 13.53 -13.26 -0.33
CA GLU A 222 14.02 -11.90 -0.51
C GLU A 222 15.37 -11.68 0.19
N TYR A 223 15.54 -12.25 1.40
CA TYR A 223 16.83 -12.23 2.12
C TYR A 223 17.94 -12.91 1.33
N GLU A 224 17.67 -14.09 0.77
CA GLU A 224 18.66 -14.82 -0.04
C GLU A 224 19.07 -14.02 -1.28
N THR A 225 18.11 -13.33 -1.92
CA THR A 225 18.36 -12.43 -3.04
C THR A 225 19.19 -11.21 -2.60
N ALA A 226 18.84 -10.57 -1.52
CA ALA A 226 19.52 -9.39 -0.98
C ALA A 226 20.98 -9.74 -0.55
N LEU A 227 21.17 -10.88 0.11
CA LEU A 227 22.47 -11.41 0.50
C LEU A 227 23.35 -11.72 -0.74
N TRP A 228 22.74 -12.29 -1.78
CA TRP A 228 23.48 -12.54 -3.03
C TRP A 228 23.93 -11.22 -3.66
N LEU A 229 23.07 -10.22 -3.72
CA LEU A 229 23.41 -8.91 -4.26
C LEU A 229 24.54 -8.23 -3.49
N SER A 230 24.48 -8.22 -2.15
CA SER A 230 25.51 -7.59 -1.32
C SER A 230 26.88 -8.29 -1.38
N LYS A 231 26.90 -9.58 -1.74
CA LYS A 231 28.16 -10.32 -1.96
C LYS A 231 28.78 -10.11 -3.34
N ASN A 232 28.03 -9.57 -4.29
CA ASN A 232 28.45 -9.42 -5.68
C ASN A 232 28.66 -7.95 -6.09
N SER A 233 28.49 -6.99 -5.18
CA SER A 233 28.76 -5.57 -5.44
C SER A 233 29.12 -4.83 -4.17
N ASP A 234 30.19 -4.05 -4.23
CA ASP A 234 30.65 -3.18 -3.13
C ASP A 234 29.72 -1.97 -2.92
N PHE A 235 28.81 -1.70 -3.86
CA PHE A 235 27.83 -0.62 -3.77
C PHE A 235 26.56 -1.02 -3.02
N ILE A 236 26.39 -2.31 -2.71
CA ILE A 236 25.16 -2.85 -2.14
C ILE A 236 25.38 -3.33 -0.70
N THR A 237 24.62 -2.77 0.20
CA THR A 237 24.53 -3.18 1.62
C THR A 237 23.25 -3.97 1.85
N LEU A 238 23.38 -5.13 2.52
CA LEU A 238 22.25 -5.91 3.00
C LEU A 238 21.62 -5.21 4.20
N ASP A 239 20.31 -4.97 4.14
CA ASP A 239 19.57 -4.41 5.26
C ASP A 239 19.43 -5.40 6.43
N GLU A 240 19.42 -4.87 7.65
CA GLU A 240 18.98 -5.64 8.82
C GLU A 240 17.45 -5.71 8.85
N LYS A 241 16.94 -6.86 9.29
CA LYS A 241 15.48 -7.02 9.40
C LYS A 241 14.91 -6.09 10.47
N GLY A 242 14.12 -5.12 10.01
CA GLY A 242 13.44 -4.17 10.85
C GLY A 242 11.91 -4.35 10.86
N THR A 243 11.25 -3.42 11.53
CA THR A 243 9.79 -3.23 11.52
C THR A 243 9.34 -2.46 10.26
N LEU A 244 8.03 -2.32 10.06
CA LEU A 244 7.52 -1.44 9.00
C LEU A 244 7.80 0.05 9.29
N ASP A 245 7.98 0.42 10.55
CA ASP A 245 8.38 1.77 10.94
C ASP A 245 9.85 2.05 10.58
N ASP A 246 10.74 1.07 10.80
CA ASP A 246 12.12 1.13 10.30
C ASP A 246 12.18 1.31 8.78
N LEU A 247 11.32 0.60 8.05
CA LEU A 247 11.24 0.71 6.60
C LEU A 247 10.74 2.09 6.15
N LYS A 248 9.71 2.64 6.80
CA LYS A 248 9.25 4.02 6.54
C LYS A 248 10.40 5.02 6.71
N TYR A 249 11.12 4.92 7.83
CA TYR A 249 12.24 5.78 8.14
C TYR A 249 13.35 5.71 7.08
N LYS A 250 13.75 4.50 6.67
CA LYS A 250 14.77 4.29 5.64
C LYS A 250 14.36 4.88 4.30
N ILE A 251 13.09 4.70 3.90
CA ILE A 251 12.57 5.25 2.64
C ILE A 251 12.53 6.78 2.71
N GLU A 252 12.07 7.37 3.81
CA GLU A 252 11.99 8.81 4.02
C GLU A 252 13.38 9.49 3.88
N HIS A 253 14.44 8.80 4.30
CA HIS A 253 15.82 9.32 4.26
C HIS A 253 16.63 8.85 3.05
N SER A 254 16.00 8.17 2.10
CA SER A 254 16.63 7.81 0.82
C SER A 254 16.36 8.87 -0.26
N LYS A 255 17.21 8.94 -1.27
CA LYS A 255 17.01 9.82 -2.42
C LYS A 255 16.17 9.17 -3.52
N LEU A 256 16.15 7.82 -3.58
CA LEU A 256 15.47 7.07 -4.63
C LEU A 256 15.10 5.66 -4.15
N VAL A 257 13.91 5.21 -4.51
CA VAL A 257 13.48 3.81 -4.31
C VAL A 257 13.28 3.14 -5.67
N ILE A 258 13.88 1.97 -5.88
CA ILE A 258 13.73 1.19 -7.11
C ILE A 258 13.18 -0.20 -6.75
N GLY A 259 12.06 -0.58 -7.34
CA GLY A 259 11.44 -1.88 -7.10
C GLY A 259 10.26 -2.19 -7.99
N GLY A 260 9.66 -3.36 -7.80
CA GLY A 260 8.44 -3.76 -8.50
C GLY A 260 7.17 -3.11 -7.93
N ASP A 261 6.01 -3.53 -8.47
CA ASP A 261 4.66 -3.18 -7.98
C ASP A 261 4.40 -3.87 -6.63
N THR A 262 4.91 -3.29 -5.53
CA THR A 262 4.90 -3.86 -4.18
C THR A 262 4.82 -2.78 -3.09
N GLY A 263 4.42 -3.18 -1.89
CA GLY A 263 4.15 -2.27 -0.77
C GLY A 263 5.26 -1.27 -0.47
N PRO A 264 6.53 -1.68 -0.30
CA PRO A 264 7.62 -0.75 -0.02
C PRO A 264 7.84 0.31 -1.12
N THR A 265 7.66 -0.05 -2.40
CA THR A 265 7.78 0.93 -3.49
C THR A 265 6.62 1.94 -3.44
N HIS A 266 5.42 1.51 -3.03
CA HIS A 266 4.30 2.43 -2.81
C HIS A 266 4.49 3.34 -1.58
N MET A 267 5.30 2.93 -0.58
CA MET A 267 5.65 3.82 0.54
C MET A 267 6.39 5.06 0.06
N ALA A 268 7.27 4.94 -0.94
CA ALA A 268 7.97 6.09 -1.52
C ALA A 268 6.98 7.13 -2.08
N TRP A 269 5.92 6.68 -2.78
CA TRP A 269 4.85 7.59 -3.22
C TRP A 269 4.13 8.24 -2.02
N GLY A 270 3.85 7.48 -0.97
CA GLY A 270 3.20 7.98 0.26
C GLY A 270 4.03 9.02 1.03
N LEU A 271 5.35 8.91 0.95
CA LEU A 271 6.34 9.80 1.60
C LEU A 271 6.79 10.96 0.70
N ASN A 272 6.35 11.03 -0.55
CA ASN A 272 6.84 11.97 -1.58
C ASN A 272 8.35 11.81 -1.88
N ILE A 273 8.85 10.59 -1.80
CA ILE A 273 10.23 10.23 -2.16
C ILE A 273 10.27 9.78 -3.63
N PRO A 274 11.29 10.18 -4.41
CA PRO A 274 11.49 9.71 -5.77
C PRO A 274 11.49 8.18 -5.86
N SER A 275 10.83 7.63 -6.89
CA SER A 275 10.80 6.17 -7.08
C SER A 275 10.72 5.77 -8.54
N ILE A 276 11.22 4.58 -8.83
CA ILE A 276 11.04 3.88 -10.10
C ILE A 276 10.32 2.57 -9.82
N MET A 277 9.11 2.44 -10.35
CA MET A 277 8.31 1.25 -10.20
C MET A 277 8.30 0.44 -11.49
N ILE A 278 8.74 -0.82 -11.40
CA ILE A 278 8.91 -1.73 -12.52
C ILE A 278 7.69 -2.63 -12.62
N PHE A 279 7.00 -2.58 -13.76
CA PHE A 279 5.77 -3.33 -14.05
C PHE A 279 5.97 -4.36 -15.14
N GLY A 280 5.67 -5.62 -14.83
CA GLY A 280 5.50 -6.68 -15.82
C GLY A 280 4.03 -6.90 -16.15
N ASN A 281 3.47 -7.97 -15.60
CA ASN A 281 2.11 -8.45 -15.84
C ASN A 281 1.02 -7.77 -15.01
N THR A 282 1.28 -6.61 -14.42
CA THR A 282 0.27 -5.86 -13.66
C THR A 282 -0.01 -4.50 -14.28
N PRO A 283 -1.27 -4.01 -14.22
CA PRO A 283 -1.67 -2.79 -14.92
C PRO A 283 -1.17 -1.55 -14.18
N HIS A 284 -0.08 -0.95 -14.67
CA HIS A 284 0.53 0.24 -14.06
C HIS A 284 -0.48 1.39 -13.90
N SER A 285 -1.29 1.67 -14.93
CA SER A 285 -2.28 2.76 -14.91
C SER A 285 -3.36 2.60 -13.84
N ARG A 286 -3.60 1.35 -13.41
CA ARG A 286 -4.54 1.03 -12.32
C ARG A 286 -3.88 1.06 -10.95
N ASN A 287 -2.62 0.62 -10.85
CA ASN A 287 -2.00 0.31 -9.55
C ASN A 287 -1.23 1.48 -8.95
N THR A 288 -0.91 2.52 -9.72
CA THR A 288 -0.20 3.69 -9.19
C THR A 288 -0.46 4.95 -10.03
N TYR A 289 -0.07 6.11 -9.52
CA TYR A 289 0.07 7.34 -10.29
C TYR A 289 1.52 7.57 -10.67
N GLU A 290 1.75 7.84 -11.95
CA GLU A 290 3.02 8.41 -12.39
C GLU A 290 3.02 9.91 -12.10
N THR A 291 4.12 10.40 -11.53
CA THR A 291 4.35 11.80 -11.20
C THR A 291 5.71 12.27 -11.74
N VAL A 292 6.08 13.50 -11.48
CA VAL A 292 7.41 14.02 -11.85
C VAL A 292 8.54 13.27 -11.14
N ILE A 293 8.30 12.76 -9.93
CA ILE A 293 9.30 12.06 -9.09
C ILE A 293 9.04 10.55 -8.96
N ASN A 294 7.81 10.08 -9.20
CA ASN A 294 7.50 8.65 -9.16
C ASN A 294 7.30 8.15 -10.59
N LYS A 295 8.30 7.47 -11.11
CA LYS A 295 8.37 7.03 -12.49
C LYS A 295 7.98 5.56 -12.64
N ILE A 296 7.49 5.22 -13.82
CA ILE A 296 7.05 3.89 -14.20
C ILE A 296 7.89 3.39 -15.35
N ILE A 297 8.37 2.16 -15.23
CA ILE A 297 8.90 1.38 -16.36
C ILE A 297 8.03 0.14 -16.50
N LYS A 298 7.57 -0.14 -17.69
CA LYS A 298 6.69 -1.28 -17.95
C LYS A 298 7.22 -2.14 -19.10
N SER A 299 6.90 -3.43 -19.04
CA SER A 299 7.09 -4.32 -20.19
C SER A 299 6.13 -3.94 -21.36
N ASP A 300 6.42 -4.47 -22.54
CA ASP A 300 5.54 -4.31 -23.72
C ASP A 300 4.33 -5.25 -23.70
N SER A 301 4.17 -6.06 -22.64
CA SER A 301 3.06 -7.00 -22.51
C SER A 301 1.72 -6.28 -22.39
N PHE A 302 0.70 -6.81 -23.07
CA PHE A 302 -0.67 -6.37 -22.86
C PHE A 302 -1.22 -6.93 -21.55
N VAL A 303 -1.71 -6.06 -20.67
CA VAL A 303 -2.23 -6.44 -19.35
C VAL A 303 -3.71 -6.09 -19.24
N ASP A 304 -4.55 -7.12 -19.13
CA ASP A 304 -5.97 -6.96 -18.78
C ASP A 304 -6.13 -6.85 -17.25
N PRO A 305 -6.57 -5.70 -16.69
CA PRO A 305 -6.76 -5.53 -15.25
C PRO A 305 -7.76 -6.52 -14.62
N LEU A 306 -8.68 -7.07 -15.42
CA LEU A 306 -9.70 -8.00 -14.94
C LEU A 306 -9.22 -9.46 -14.99
N LYS A 307 -8.23 -9.77 -15.86
CA LYS A 307 -7.74 -11.12 -16.09
C LYS A 307 -6.22 -11.15 -16.23
N LEU A 308 -5.52 -11.03 -15.08
CA LEU A 308 -4.05 -11.07 -15.08
C LEU A 308 -3.53 -12.45 -15.50
N ASP A 309 -2.62 -12.47 -16.46
CA ASP A 309 -1.91 -13.67 -16.88
C ASP A 309 -0.82 -14.02 -15.86
N LYS A 310 -0.94 -15.19 -15.23
CA LYS A 310 0.03 -15.66 -14.24
C LYS A 310 1.29 -16.26 -14.85
N SER A 311 1.26 -16.57 -16.13
CA SER A 311 2.39 -17.11 -16.91
C SER A 311 3.22 -16.03 -17.59
N ASP A 312 2.79 -14.78 -17.51
CA ASP A 312 3.51 -13.62 -18.07
C ASP A 312 4.66 -13.21 -17.14
N PHE A 313 5.89 -13.46 -17.57
CA PHE A 313 7.14 -13.05 -16.94
C PHE A 313 7.83 -11.91 -17.69
N SER A 314 7.09 -11.11 -18.44
CA SER A 314 7.63 -10.02 -19.27
C SER A 314 8.42 -8.95 -18.50
N ILE A 315 8.29 -8.90 -17.19
CA ILE A 315 9.14 -8.06 -16.31
C ILE A 315 10.64 -8.35 -16.52
N GLU A 316 10.96 -9.60 -16.86
CA GLU A 316 12.35 -10.04 -17.14
C GLU A 316 12.92 -9.41 -18.42
N ASN A 317 12.10 -8.91 -19.33
CA ASN A 317 12.55 -8.29 -20.57
C ASN A 317 12.95 -6.82 -20.42
N ILE A 318 12.54 -6.16 -19.33
CA ILE A 318 12.85 -4.77 -19.05
C ILE A 318 14.37 -4.62 -18.83
N LYS A 319 15.00 -3.70 -19.57
CA LYS A 319 16.45 -3.52 -19.55
C LYS A 319 16.89 -2.70 -18.34
N ALA A 320 17.95 -3.14 -17.68
CA ALA A 320 18.58 -2.39 -16.59
C ALA A 320 19.02 -0.97 -17.03
N SER A 321 19.44 -0.81 -18.29
CA SER A 321 19.85 0.47 -18.86
C SER A 321 18.71 1.53 -18.87
N GLU A 322 17.45 1.11 -19.01
CA GLU A 322 16.30 2.01 -18.95
C GLU A 322 16.07 2.52 -17.52
N VAL A 323 16.19 1.61 -16.53
CA VAL A 323 16.11 1.97 -15.11
C VAL A 323 17.23 2.93 -14.73
N VAL A 324 18.48 2.63 -15.14
CA VAL A 324 19.65 3.49 -14.90
C VAL A 324 19.49 4.89 -15.50
N LYS A 325 18.93 5.02 -16.70
CA LYS A 325 18.68 6.31 -17.34
C LYS A 325 17.77 7.17 -16.46
N ILE A 326 16.61 6.64 -16.05
CA ILE A 326 15.63 7.37 -15.22
C ILE A 326 16.21 7.64 -13.82
N ALA A 327 16.94 6.67 -13.23
CA ALA A 327 17.57 6.86 -11.92
C ALA A 327 18.54 8.05 -11.94
N LYS A 328 19.37 8.18 -12.98
CA LYS A 328 20.28 9.33 -13.14
C LYS A 328 19.58 10.67 -13.32
N GLU A 329 18.36 10.68 -13.86
CA GLU A 329 17.54 11.87 -13.98
C GLU A 329 16.95 12.28 -12.62
N LEU A 330 16.53 11.31 -11.81
CA LEU A 330 15.91 11.54 -10.49
C LEU A 330 16.94 11.87 -9.37
N LEU A 331 18.20 11.46 -9.54
CA LEU A 331 19.29 11.71 -8.58
C LEU A 331 20.00 13.05 -8.77
N ARG A 332 19.72 13.76 -9.87
CA ARG A 332 20.25 15.11 -10.16
C ARG A 332 19.53 16.18 -9.34
#